data_5b277e4803e25d85bfc3404a83217ef9
#
_entry.id   5b277e4803e25d85bfc3404a83217ef9
#
_cell.length_a   1.000
_cell.length_b   1.000
_cell.length_c   1.000
_cell.angle_alpha   90.00
_cell.angle_beta   90.00
_cell.angle_gamma   90.00
#
_symmetry.space_group_name_H-M   'P 1'
#
loop_
_entity.id
_entity.type
_entity.pdbx_description
1 polymer ?
#
loop_
_entity_poly.entity_id
_entity_poly.type
_entity_poly.pdbx_seq_one_letter_code
_entity_poly.pdbx_strand_id
1 'polypeptide(L)'
;MTFLFGAFLGFIAWFLSRYLLAGLYSVDQNERAVKTSFGRAQRMGALTTLDDPISEPLTAEHRERYVYPQLRVIMPGGPYFKWPWERVYKVGIATETVNMAWDPQVPTANQGGTVLEAVTKDQLNVGLTGQIRFRVSDRNLYAYLFGVKDPLAHVMGYFVAVLRERIANFEAPPVDPDQPVAAGTPDATIVTGI
;
A
#
# COMPACT_ATOMS: atom_id res chain seq x y z
N MET A 1 -4.92 -46.71 -36.56
CA MET A 1 -5.93 -45.71 -36.20
C MET A 1 -6.12 -45.60 -34.69
N THR A 2 -6.29 -46.70 -33.96
CA THR A 2 -6.51 -46.76 -32.51
C THR A 2 -5.38 -46.12 -31.67
N PHE A 3 -4.10 -46.31 -32.07
CA PHE A 3 -2.95 -45.72 -31.35
C PHE A 3 -2.93 -44.19 -31.41
N LEU A 4 -3.19 -43.60 -32.56
CA LEU A 4 -3.25 -42.14 -32.72
C LEU A 4 -4.41 -41.53 -31.94
N PHE A 5 -5.55 -42.22 -31.91
CA PHE A 5 -6.69 -41.78 -31.13
C PHE A 5 -6.41 -41.87 -29.63
N GLY A 6 -5.75 -42.92 -29.16
CA GLY A 6 -5.31 -43.05 -27.77
C GLY A 6 -4.30 -41.99 -27.38
N ALA A 7 -3.32 -41.70 -28.20
CA ALA A 7 -2.34 -40.64 -27.97
C ALA A 7 -3.00 -39.24 -27.89
N PHE A 8 -3.97 -38.98 -28.78
CA PHE A 8 -4.72 -37.72 -28.75
C PHE A 8 -5.56 -37.55 -27.50
N LEU A 9 -6.29 -38.60 -27.08
CA LEU A 9 -7.03 -38.57 -25.82
C LEU A 9 -6.12 -38.42 -24.60
N GLY A 10 -4.99 -39.11 -24.58
CA GLY A 10 -3.98 -38.99 -23.54
C GLY A 10 -3.41 -37.56 -23.44
N PHE A 11 -3.15 -36.93 -24.58
CA PHE A 11 -2.71 -35.56 -24.63
C PHE A 11 -3.78 -34.58 -24.08
N ILE A 12 -5.04 -34.76 -24.49
CA ILE A 12 -6.16 -33.95 -23.96
C ILE A 12 -6.30 -34.13 -22.47
N ALA A 13 -6.29 -35.37 -21.96
CA ALA A 13 -6.41 -35.65 -20.54
C ALA A 13 -5.25 -35.02 -19.74
N TRP A 14 -4.03 -35.15 -20.22
CA TRP A 14 -2.85 -34.53 -19.63
C TRP A 14 -2.95 -33.01 -19.64
N PHE A 15 -3.34 -32.42 -20.77
CA PHE A 15 -3.49 -30.98 -20.93
C PHE A 15 -4.56 -30.42 -19.98
N LEU A 16 -5.75 -31.03 -19.94
CA LEU A 16 -6.83 -30.65 -19.03
C LEU A 16 -6.41 -30.79 -17.57
N SER A 17 -5.80 -31.90 -17.18
CA SER A 17 -5.29 -32.09 -15.83
C SER A 17 -4.27 -31.03 -15.44
N ARG A 18 -3.33 -30.71 -16.31
CA ARG A 18 -2.32 -29.67 -16.07
C ARG A 18 -2.93 -28.30 -15.88
N TYR A 19 -3.93 -27.92 -16.68
CA TYR A 19 -4.61 -26.63 -16.56
C TYR A 19 -5.51 -26.54 -15.34
N LEU A 20 -6.22 -27.61 -15.02
CA LEU A 20 -7.08 -27.66 -13.83
C LEU A 20 -6.25 -27.54 -12.54
N LEU A 21 -5.16 -28.27 -12.43
CA LEU A 21 -4.29 -28.21 -11.26
C LEU A 21 -3.59 -26.85 -11.12
N ALA A 22 -3.12 -26.29 -12.23
CA ALA A 22 -2.48 -24.97 -12.26
C ALA A 22 -3.47 -23.82 -12.03
N GLY A 23 -4.76 -24.06 -12.22
CA GLY A 23 -5.84 -23.09 -12.00
C GLY A 23 -6.24 -22.93 -10.54
N LEU A 24 -5.93 -23.89 -9.69
CA LEU A 24 -6.30 -23.82 -8.28
C LEU A 24 -5.36 -22.88 -7.50
N TYR A 25 -5.93 -22.04 -6.66
CA TYR A 25 -5.19 -21.17 -5.75
C TYR A 25 -5.97 -20.92 -4.45
N SER A 26 -5.25 -20.57 -3.40
CA SER A 26 -5.80 -20.15 -2.12
C SER A 26 -5.38 -18.71 -1.83
N VAL A 27 -6.12 -18.04 -0.96
CA VAL A 27 -5.82 -16.69 -0.47
C VAL A 27 -5.65 -16.78 1.03
N ASP A 28 -4.52 -16.32 1.52
CA ASP A 28 -4.19 -16.36 2.94
C ASP A 28 -4.98 -15.32 3.74
N GLN A 29 -5.06 -15.52 5.07
CA GLN A 29 -5.87 -14.65 5.93
C GLN A 29 -5.43 -13.17 5.90
N ASN A 30 -4.13 -12.95 5.76
CA ASN A 30 -3.53 -11.63 5.70
C ASN A 30 -3.47 -11.04 4.28
N GLU A 31 -4.07 -11.72 3.31
CA GLU A 31 -4.06 -11.32 1.92
C GLU A 31 -5.47 -11.03 1.41
N ARG A 32 -5.52 -10.22 0.38
CA ARG A 32 -6.68 -10.05 -0.50
C ARG A 32 -6.26 -10.30 -1.93
N ALA A 33 -7.11 -10.91 -2.70
CA ALA A 33 -6.81 -11.18 -4.09
C ALA A 33 -7.75 -10.43 -5.02
N VAL A 34 -7.18 -9.97 -6.12
CA VAL A 34 -7.90 -9.33 -7.23
C VAL A 34 -7.66 -10.15 -8.49
N LYS A 35 -8.73 -10.51 -9.16
CA LYS A 35 -8.67 -11.28 -10.40
C LYS A 35 -8.78 -10.34 -11.61
N THR A 36 -7.88 -10.54 -12.56
CA THR A 36 -7.95 -9.88 -13.88
C THR A 36 -8.18 -10.91 -14.95
N SER A 37 -9.03 -10.58 -15.93
CA SER A 37 -9.29 -11.41 -17.10
C SER A 37 -8.88 -10.62 -18.35
N PHE A 38 -8.00 -11.18 -19.17
CA PHE A 38 -7.41 -10.50 -20.33
C PHE A 38 -6.87 -9.09 -20.00
N GLY A 39 -6.23 -8.94 -18.82
CA GLY A 39 -5.67 -7.65 -18.36
C GLY A 39 -6.68 -6.70 -17.73
N ARG A 40 -7.98 -7.00 -17.78
CA ARG A 40 -9.02 -6.16 -17.17
C ARG A 40 -9.36 -6.68 -15.77
N ALA A 41 -9.21 -5.82 -14.77
CA ALA A 41 -9.61 -6.14 -13.40
C ALA A 41 -11.14 -6.24 -13.26
N GLN A 42 -11.61 -7.22 -12.50
CA GLN A 42 -13.04 -7.38 -12.21
C GLN A 42 -13.50 -6.26 -11.30
N ARG A 43 -14.48 -5.49 -11.75
CA ARG A 43 -15.03 -4.33 -11.02
C ARG A 43 -16.26 -4.71 -10.23
N MET A 44 -16.53 -3.95 -9.18
CA MET A 44 -17.72 -4.08 -8.34
C MET A 44 -18.83 -3.13 -8.86
N GLY A 45 -19.43 -3.46 -9.98
CA GLY A 45 -20.45 -2.62 -10.61
C GLY A 45 -19.89 -1.27 -11.06
N ALA A 46 -20.66 -0.20 -10.80
CA ALA A 46 -20.32 1.18 -11.12
C ALA A 46 -19.67 1.94 -9.95
N LEU A 47 -19.40 1.26 -8.83
CA LEU A 47 -18.82 1.87 -7.64
C LEU A 47 -17.41 2.38 -7.90
N THR A 48 -17.13 3.57 -7.37
CA THR A 48 -15.85 4.25 -7.47
C THR A 48 -15.26 4.55 -6.08
N THR A 49 -14.04 5.03 -6.03
CA THR A 49 -13.41 5.47 -4.78
C THR A 49 -14.14 6.65 -4.14
N LEU A 50 -14.93 7.41 -4.91
CA LEU A 50 -15.72 8.54 -4.40
C LEU A 50 -16.92 8.10 -3.55
N ASP A 51 -17.38 6.86 -3.73
CA ASP A 51 -18.47 6.27 -2.93
C ASP A 51 -17.98 5.82 -1.55
N ASP A 52 -16.68 5.94 -1.26
CA ASP A 52 -16.09 5.65 0.05
C ASP A 52 -16.11 6.91 0.92
N PRO A 53 -16.55 6.84 2.20
CA PRO A 53 -16.48 7.94 3.17
C PRO A 53 -15.10 8.58 3.30
N ILE A 54 -14.03 7.84 3.06
CA ILE A 54 -12.64 8.32 3.06
C ILE A 54 -12.41 9.45 2.03
N SER A 55 -13.25 9.52 1.00
CA SER A 55 -13.14 10.55 -0.05
C SER A 55 -13.80 11.89 0.33
N GLU A 56 -14.57 11.95 1.42
CA GLU A 56 -15.27 13.18 1.83
C GLU A 56 -14.33 14.39 2.04
N PRO A 57 -13.17 14.26 2.70
CA PRO A 57 -12.27 15.39 2.93
C PRO A 57 -11.49 15.83 1.69
N LEU A 58 -11.61 15.12 0.56
CA LEU A 58 -10.89 15.47 -0.67
C LEU A 58 -11.45 16.75 -1.30
N THR A 59 -10.56 17.62 -1.78
CA THR A 59 -10.94 18.80 -2.57
C THR A 59 -11.57 18.37 -3.89
N ALA A 60 -12.33 19.27 -4.52
CA ALA A 60 -13.01 18.98 -5.79
C ALA A 60 -12.02 18.53 -6.89
N GLU A 61 -10.86 19.16 -6.96
CA GLU A 61 -9.78 18.80 -7.88
C GLU A 61 -9.24 17.38 -7.62
N HIS A 62 -9.02 17.02 -6.35
CA HIS A 62 -8.56 15.69 -5.99
C HIS A 62 -9.64 14.63 -6.24
N ARG A 63 -10.90 14.96 -6.05
CA ARG A 63 -12.02 14.05 -6.36
C ARG A 63 -12.05 13.69 -7.84
N GLU A 64 -11.86 14.68 -8.72
CA GLU A 64 -11.83 14.44 -10.17
C GLU A 64 -10.59 13.63 -10.59
N ARG A 65 -9.44 13.90 -9.97
CA ARG A 65 -8.16 13.26 -10.33
C ARG A 65 -8.05 11.82 -9.84
N TYR A 66 -8.64 11.47 -8.71
CA TYR A 66 -8.48 10.16 -8.05
C TYR A 66 -9.72 9.28 -8.11
N VAL A 67 -10.48 9.39 -9.19
CA VAL A 67 -11.61 8.49 -9.45
C VAL A 67 -11.10 7.15 -9.96
N TYR A 68 -11.14 6.13 -9.11
CA TYR A 68 -10.78 4.77 -9.49
C TYR A 68 -11.98 3.83 -9.28
N PRO A 69 -12.14 2.82 -10.15
CA PRO A 69 -13.19 1.83 -9.96
C PRO A 69 -12.90 0.96 -8.73
N GLN A 70 -13.93 0.63 -7.98
CA GLN A 70 -13.80 -0.38 -6.93
C GLN A 70 -13.69 -1.77 -7.55
N LEU A 71 -12.76 -2.57 -7.03
CA LEU A 71 -12.50 -3.92 -7.52
C LEU A 71 -13.29 -4.95 -6.73
N ARG A 72 -13.64 -6.03 -7.42
CA ARG A 72 -14.15 -7.22 -6.75
C ARG A 72 -13.02 -7.92 -6.04
N VAL A 73 -13.03 -7.86 -4.71
CA VAL A 73 -12.02 -8.46 -3.83
C VAL A 73 -12.41 -9.88 -3.51
N ILE A 74 -11.44 -10.79 -3.62
CA ILE A 74 -11.57 -12.19 -3.22
C ILE A 74 -11.04 -12.30 -1.79
N MET A 75 -11.93 -12.74 -0.90
CA MET A 75 -11.63 -12.89 0.52
C MET A 75 -10.72 -14.10 0.79
N PRO A 76 -10.09 -14.17 1.98
CA PRO A 76 -9.28 -15.32 2.38
C PRO A 76 -10.07 -16.62 2.32
N GLY A 77 -9.38 -17.69 1.94
CA GLY A 77 -9.96 -19.02 1.82
C GLY A 77 -9.56 -19.71 0.52
N GLY A 78 -10.33 -20.67 0.11
CA GLY A 78 -10.11 -21.47 -1.09
C GLY A 78 -10.55 -22.90 -0.91
N PRO A 79 -10.34 -23.75 -1.90
CA PRO A 79 -9.66 -23.48 -3.17
C PRO A 79 -10.51 -22.65 -4.14
N TYR A 80 -9.88 -21.65 -4.73
CA TYR A 80 -10.44 -20.87 -5.83
C TYR A 80 -9.88 -21.36 -7.16
N PHE A 81 -10.58 -21.06 -8.25
CA PHE A 81 -10.16 -21.44 -9.60
C PHE A 81 -9.95 -20.20 -10.47
N LYS A 82 -8.86 -20.20 -11.25
CA LYS A 82 -8.56 -19.23 -12.30
C LYS A 82 -8.39 -19.91 -13.65
N TRP A 83 -8.89 -19.28 -14.68
CA TRP A 83 -8.67 -19.70 -16.06
C TRP A 83 -7.25 -19.35 -16.54
N PRO A 84 -6.73 -19.99 -17.60
CA PRO A 84 -5.39 -19.68 -18.12
C PRO A 84 -5.17 -18.22 -18.55
N TRP A 85 -6.23 -17.54 -18.98
CA TRP A 85 -6.23 -16.12 -19.34
C TRP A 85 -6.48 -15.17 -18.17
N GLU A 86 -6.71 -15.69 -16.99
CA GLU A 86 -6.90 -14.93 -15.77
C GLU A 86 -5.60 -14.86 -14.96
N ARG A 87 -5.35 -13.70 -14.38
CA ARG A 87 -4.26 -13.49 -13.42
C ARG A 87 -4.85 -13.10 -12.08
N VAL A 88 -4.19 -13.53 -11.02
CA VAL A 88 -4.57 -13.21 -9.64
C VAL A 88 -3.42 -12.43 -9.02
N TYR A 89 -3.75 -11.23 -8.54
CA TYR A 89 -2.85 -10.39 -7.78
C TYR A 89 -3.23 -10.50 -6.32
N LYS A 90 -2.28 -10.91 -5.49
CA LYS A 90 -2.44 -10.99 -4.04
C LYS A 90 -1.77 -9.78 -3.40
N VAL A 91 -2.43 -9.18 -2.43
CA VAL A 91 -1.96 -8.01 -1.71
C VAL A 91 -2.08 -8.28 -0.22
N GLY A 92 -1.00 -8.07 0.52
CA GLY A 92 -1.02 -8.08 1.98
C GLY A 92 -1.85 -6.93 2.52
N ILE A 93 -2.72 -7.23 3.47
CA ILE A 93 -3.54 -6.22 4.19
C ILE A 93 -3.11 -6.08 5.65
N ALA A 94 -2.09 -6.82 6.06
CA ALA A 94 -1.50 -6.65 7.38
C ALA A 94 -0.95 -5.22 7.53
N THR A 95 -0.93 -4.74 8.76
CA THR A 95 -0.28 -3.46 9.04
C THR A 95 1.22 -3.62 8.87
N GLU A 96 1.78 -2.83 7.98
CA GLU A 96 3.21 -2.79 7.72
C GLU A 96 3.82 -1.53 8.32
N THR A 97 5.06 -1.65 8.79
CA THR A 97 5.83 -0.53 9.34
C THR A 97 7.06 -0.31 8.47
N VAL A 98 7.23 0.91 8.00
CA VAL A 98 8.39 1.30 7.19
C VAL A 98 9.10 2.47 7.85
N ASN A 99 10.40 2.33 8.05
CA ASN A 99 11.23 3.39 8.60
C ASN A 99 11.50 4.46 7.54
N MET A 100 11.53 5.71 7.96
CA MET A 100 11.86 6.85 7.10
C MET A 100 13.35 6.92 6.81
N ALA A 101 14.18 6.63 7.81
CA ALA A 101 15.62 6.65 7.70
C ALA A 101 16.15 5.25 7.37
N TRP A 102 17.25 5.21 6.61
CA TRP A 102 17.99 3.98 6.39
C TRP A 102 18.80 3.63 7.64
N ASP A 103 18.65 2.38 8.10
CA ASP A 103 19.41 1.84 9.21
C ASP A 103 20.27 0.68 8.71
N PRO A 104 21.60 0.80 8.75
CA PRO A 104 22.50 -0.26 8.33
C PRO A 104 22.42 -1.52 9.20
N GLN A 105 21.94 -1.40 10.44
CA GLN A 105 21.79 -2.53 11.34
C GLN A 105 20.51 -3.34 11.06
N VAL A 106 19.55 -2.74 10.36
CA VAL A 106 18.30 -3.38 9.94
C VAL A 106 18.19 -3.31 8.41
N PRO A 107 18.73 -4.31 7.69
CA PRO A 107 18.77 -4.30 6.21
C PRO A 107 17.39 -4.24 5.53
N THR A 108 16.34 -4.56 6.26
CA THR A 108 14.94 -4.47 5.81
C THR A 108 14.38 -3.06 5.89
N ALA A 109 15.08 -2.14 6.55
CA ALA A 109 14.73 -0.74 6.58
C ALA A 109 14.79 -0.14 5.16
N ASN A 110 14.11 0.98 4.98
CA ASN A 110 14.05 1.66 3.69
C ASN A 110 15.45 2.00 3.15
N GLN A 111 15.88 1.28 2.12
CA GLN A 111 17.21 1.44 1.52
C GLN A 111 17.43 2.80 0.85
N GLY A 112 16.37 3.51 0.52
CA GLY A 112 16.40 4.86 -0.06
C GLY A 112 16.15 5.98 0.94
N GLY A 113 15.86 5.65 2.21
CA GLY A 113 15.55 6.63 3.25
C GLY A 113 16.81 7.24 3.85
N THR A 114 16.82 8.55 3.97
CA THR A 114 17.84 9.30 4.70
C THR A 114 17.21 9.90 5.94
N VAL A 115 18.04 10.23 6.94
CA VAL A 115 17.60 11.07 8.06
C VAL A 115 17.02 12.35 7.47
N LEU A 116 15.81 12.72 7.89
CA LEU A 116 15.20 13.96 7.46
C LEU A 116 15.89 15.12 8.16
N GLU A 117 16.74 15.82 7.41
CA GLU A 117 17.33 17.07 7.87
C GLU A 117 16.46 18.24 7.39
N ALA A 118 16.11 19.11 8.31
CA ALA A 118 15.35 20.32 8.03
C ALA A 118 15.80 21.44 8.97
N VAL A 119 15.62 22.67 8.51
CA VAL A 119 15.94 23.88 9.27
C VAL A 119 14.63 24.45 9.79
N THR A 120 14.57 24.74 11.08
CA THR A 120 13.43 25.42 11.71
C THR A 120 13.42 26.90 11.37
N LYS A 121 12.33 27.59 11.69
CA LYS A 121 12.22 29.06 11.53
C LYS A 121 13.30 29.81 12.32
N ASP A 122 13.75 29.24 13.43
CA ASP A 122 14.82 29.80 14.28
C ASP A 122 16.24 29.44 13.78
N GLN A 123 16.36 28.96 12.55
CA GLN A 123 17.61 28.55 11.89
C GLN A 123 18.35 27.40 12.62
N LEU A 124 17.64 26.56 13.35
CA LEU A 124 18.21 25.38 13.97
C LEU A 124 18.12 24.18 13.00
N ASN A 125 19.22 23.48 12.82
CA ASN A 125 19.24 22.22 12.07
C ASN A 125 18.69 21.10 12.96
N VAL A 126 17.64 20.46 12.50
CA VAL A 126 16.98 19.34 13.18
C VAL A 126 17.03 18.11 12.31
N GLY A 127 17.54 17.00 12.87
CA GLY A 127 17.45 15.67 12.27
C GLY A 127 16.25 14.92 12.84
N LEU A 128 15.35 14.48 11.97
CA LEU A 128 14.18 13.70 12.37
C LEU A 128 14.24 12.30 11.79
N THR A 129 13.98 11.32 12.65
CA THR A 129 13.76 9.93 12.26
C THR A 129 12.37 9.50 12.69
N GLY A 130 11.75 8.62 11.93
CA GLY A 130 10.41 8.15 12.24
C GLY A 130 10.06 6.90 11.46
N GLN A 131 8.87 6.40 11.73
CA GLN A 131 8.31 5.24 11.03
C GLN A 131 6.88 5.54 10.61
N ILE A 132 6.50 5.04 9.44
CA ILE A 132 5.13 5.06 8.95
C ILE A 132 4.54 3.69 9.13
N ARG A 133 3.36 3.62 9.74
CA ARG A 133 2.53 2.42 9.77
C ARG A 133 1.37 2.61 8.82
N PHE A 134 1.21 1.69 7.90
CA PHE A 134 0.12 1.75 6.93
C PHE A 134 -0.54 0.39 6.77
N ARG A 135 -1.75 0.41 6.26
CA ARG A 135 -2.51 -0.77 5.89
C ARG A 135 -3.23 -0.49 4.58
N VAL A 136 -3.19 -1.46 3.67
CA VAL A 136 -3.90 -1.35 2.40
C VAL A 136 -5.39 -1.53 2.62
N SER A 137 -6.20 -0.60 2.10
CA SER A 137 -7.66 -0.67 2.18
C SER A 137 -8.22 -1.60 1.12
N ASP A 138 -9.16 -2.46 1.51
CA ASP A 138 -9.86 -3.38 0.60
C ASP A 138 -10.63 -2.65 -0.51
N ARG A 139 -11.08 -1.42 -0.23
CA ARG A 139 -11.89 -0.63 -1.18
C ARG A 139 -11.06 0.08 -2.24
N ASN A 140 -9.80 0.42 -1.92
CA ASN A 140 -8.93 1.22 -2.79
C ASN A 140 -7.80 0.40 -3.44
N LEU A 141 -7.99 -0.91 -3.57
CA LEU A 141 -7.01 -1.82 -4.16
C LEU A 141 -6.64 -1.49 -5.60
N TYR A 142 -7.53 -0.84 -6.37
CA TYR A 142 -7.21 -0.44 -7.73
C TYR A 142 -6.09 0.61 -7.77
N ALA A 143 -6.21 1.63 -6.94
CA ALA A 143 -5.19 2.68 -6.85
C ALA A 143 -3.84 2.12 -6.43
N TYR A 144 -3.84 1.21 -5.45
CA TYR A 144 -2.64 0.57 -4.95
C TYR A 144 -1.95 -0.34 -5.98
N LEU A 145 -2.71 -1.18 -6.71
CA LEU A 145 -2.16 -2.16 -7.65
C LEU A 145 -1.85 -1.60 -9.04
N PHE A 146 -2.68 -0.66 -9.51
CA PHE A 146 -2.67 -0.22 -10.91
C PHE A 146 -2.58 1.30 -11.07
N GLY A 147 -2.84 2.07 -10.02
CA GLY A 147 -2.87 3.52 -10.09
C GLY A 147 -1.49 4.15 -9.98
N VAL A 148 -0.63 3.60 -9.12
CA VAL A 148 0.71 4.14 -8.84
C VAL A 148 1.73 3.01 -8.94
N LYS A 149 2.86 3.27 -9.59
CA LYS A 149 3.89 2.24 -9.79
C LYS A 149 4.50 1.78 -8.46
N ASP A 150 4.85 2.71 -7.60
CA ASP A 150 5.45 2.45 -6.29
C ASP A 150 4.70 3.26 -5.21
N PRO A 151 3.52 2.79 -4.78
CA PRO A 151 2.65 3.57 -3.90
C PRO A 151 3.32 3.91 -2.56
N LEU A 152 4.14 3.02 -2.03
CA LEU A 152 4.84 3.24 -0.77
C LEU A 152 5.88 4.36 -0.87
N ALA A 153 6.70 4.35 -1.93
CA ALA A 153 7.67 5.40 -2.17
C ALA A 153 6.99 6.77 -2.37
N HIS A 154 5.83 6.78 -3.05
CA HIS A 154 5.06 8.00 -3.27
C HIS A 154 4.50 8.57 -1.95
N VAL A 155 3.91 7.72 -1.11
CA VAL A 155 3.39 8.11 0.21
C VAL A 155 4.52 8.60 1.12
N MET A 156 5.67 7.89 1.11
CA MET A 156 6.83 8.29 1.89
C MET A 156 7.36 9.66 1.44
N GLY A 157 7.46 9.91 0.14
CA GLY A 157 7.90 11.20 -0.40
C GLY A 157 6.96 12.33 0.04
N TYR A 158 5.66 12.13 -0.04
CA TYR A 158 4.67 13.12 0.41
C TYR A 158 4.77 13.38 1.91
N PHE A 159 4.90 12.32 2.71
CA PHE A 159 5.04 12.44 4.16
C PHE A 159 6.29 13.23 4.57
N VAL A 160 7.43 12.94 3.94
CA VAL A 160 8.68 13.68 4.14
C VAL A 160 8.53 15.16 3.76
N ALA A 161 7.82 15.46 2.67
CA ALA A 161 7.58 16.84 2.23
C ALA A 161 6.74 17.62 3.26
N VAL A 162 5.65 17.01 3.75
CA VAL A 162 4.80 17.62 4.78
C VAL A 162 5.55 17.82 6.09
N LEU A 163 6.39 16.86 6.49
CA LEU A 163 7.20 17.02 7.69
C LEU A 163 8.21 18.17 7.55
N ARG A 164 8.87 18.31 6.41
CA ARG A 164 9.78 19.44 6.16
C ARG A 164 9.06 20.77 6.26
N GLU A 165 7.88 20.87 5.67
CA GLU A 165 7.04 22.05 5.77
C GLU A 165 6.70 22.39 7.22
N ARG A 166 6.29 21.37 8.00
CA ARG A 166 5.96 21.55 9.42
C ARG A 166 7.17 22.00 10.25
N ILE A 167 8.33 21.39 10.02
CA ILE A 167 9.57 21.76 10.71
C ILE A 167 9.99 23.18 10.33
N ALA A 168 9.93 23.54 9.05
CA ALA A 168 10.30 24.88 8.60
C ALA A 168 9.43 25.98 9.18
N ASN A 169 8.18 25.66 9.50
CA ASN A 169 7.23 26.59 10.14
C ASN A 169 7.24 26.50 11.68
N PHE A 170 8.04 25.60 12.24
CA PHE A 170 8.14 25.44 13.69
C PHE A 170 9.01 26.55 14.28
N GLU A 171 8.48 27.24 15.26
CA GLU A 171 9.18 28.24 16.08
C GLU A 171 9.15 27.74 17.54
N ALA A 172 10.31 27.65 18.17
CA ALA A 172 10.38 27.22 19.54
C ALA A 172 9.66 28.22 20.45
N PRO A 173 8.85 27.79 21.41
CA PRO A 173 8.25 28.70 22.37
C PRO A 173 9.35 29.45 23.13
N PRO A 174 9.17 30.73 23.42
CA PRO A 174 10.15 31.50 24.18
C PRO A 174 10.40 30.81 25.54
N VAL A 175 11.67 30.60 25.85
CA VAL A 175 12.09 29.98 27.11
C VAL A 175 11.79 31.01 28.21
N ASP A 176 10.84 30.70 29.08
CA ASP A 176 10.58 31.49 30.26
C ASP A 176 11.76 31.30 31.25
N PRO A 177 12.53 32.35 31.60
CA PRO A 177 13.72 32.20 32.40
C PRO A 177 13.43 31.70 33.82
N ASP A 178 12.17 31.76 34.27
CA ASP A 178 11.73 31.33 35.61
C ASP A 178 11.17 29.90 35.66
N GLN A 179 11.04 29.22 34.52
CA GLN A 179 10.67 27.80 34.52
C GLN A 179 11.90 26.91 34.54
N PRO A 180 12.00 26.00 35.54
CA PRO A 180 13.06 24.99 35.51
C PRO A 180 12.92 24.17 34.22
N VAL A 181 13.99 24.14 33.44
CA VAL A 181 14.10 23.32 32.23
C VAL A 181 13.74 21.89 32.61
N ALA A 182 12.53 21.45 32.31
CA ALA A 182 12.14 20.07 32.47
C ALA A 182 13.02 19.25 31.50
N ALA A 183 13.99 18.57 32.07
CA ALA A 183 14.87 17.67 31.35
C ALA A 183 14.01 16.70 30.54
N GLY A 184 14.15 16.80 29.21
CA GLY A 184 13.47 16.12 28.17
C GLY A 184 12.67 14.88 28.53
N THR A 185 11.37 15.01 28.48
CA THR A 185 10.49 13.87 28.29
C THR A 185 10.28 13.73 26.77
N PRO A 186 10.76 12.67 26.13
CA PRO A 186 10.51 12.43 24.71
C PRO A 186 9.13 11.79 24.56
N ASP A 187 8.07 12.55 24.75
CA ASP A 187 6.72 12.04 24.54
C ASP A 187 5.86 13.07 23.80
N ALA A 188 6.30 13.37 22.57
CA ALA A 188 5.42 14.00 21.61
C ALA A 188 4.82 12.90 20.75
N THR A 189 3.84 12.19 21.29
CA THR A 189 2.94 11.36 20.49
C THR A 189 2.05 12.30 19.68
N ILE A 190 2.49 12.67 18.49
CA ILE A 190 1.62 13.34 17.53
C ILE A 190 0.63 12.30 17.04
N VAL A 191 -0.49 12.19 17.70
CA VAL A 191 -1.65 11.44 17.20
C VAL A 191 -2.30 12.30 16.13
N THR A 192 -1.88 12.09 14.90
CA THR A 192 -2.62 12.62 13.74
C THR A 192 -3.69 11.59 13.41
N GLY A 193 -4.91 11.83 13.86
CA GLY A 193 -6.09 11.13 13.38
C GLY A 193 -6.31 11.52 11.92
N ILE A 194 -6.26 10.53 11.03
CA ILE A 194 -6.83 10.53 9.68
C ILE A 194 -7.78 9.35 9.58
#